data_36cc51e08dfd929b2d1de53a3c4c6ffa
#
_entry.id   36cc51e08dfd929b2d1de53a3c4c6ffa
#
_cell.length_a   1.000
_cell.length_b   1.000
_cell.length_c   1.000
_cell.angle_alpha   90.00
_cell.angle_beta   90.00
_cell.angle_gamma   90.00
#
_symmetry.space_group_name_H-M   'P 1'
#
loop_
_entity.id
_entity.type
_entity.pdbx_description
1 polymer ?
#
loop_
_entity_poly.entity_id
_entity_poly.type
_entity_poly.pdbx_seq_one_letter_code
_entity_poly.pdbx_strand_id
1 'polypeptide(L)'
;MIQSIALFFIAFLVGADELLLGSILEPIGGDLGVPPSQVTLFITAYSLAIAFCAPYLGRWSDRVGRLRLMLPACFVFGISSILTGLVSQFEWALVTRVVTGIASAGMLPIAFALAGDAKGGRSMRQIMMVQAGLTLGMITSPAIGALITQLLSWRAAFIILGMAALAVGALVWGCMREPHDQNERLMTLPPVIEAFRLPGALGAIAAMCFGLGGGIGVFNLIGLNMRDVAGVSISWIGMMYAALGIVSVLGNLLTTRASHRLGSGRSVMRIALMVCMPCSIWVFACGASQFVAYLPILAIWSLAGGIGSPALQAYIASLSDEYRGVLMSSAMSMMHFGVAIWSALAGFAYDVGSEWVAVLAVLLFGFGIAALKPIQEMEQLQRYS
;
A
#
# COMPACT_ATOMS: atom_id res chain seq x y z
N MET A 1 26.00 -5.76 -5.24
CA MET A 1 25.06 -6.90 -5.34
C MET A 1 24.36 -7.14 -4.01
N ILE A 2 25.06 -7.33 -2.90
CA ILE A 2 24.47 -7.59 -1.57
C ILE A 2 23.52 -6.46 -1.12
N GLN A 3 23.91 -5.19 -1.30
CA GLN A 3 23.04 -4.04 -0.97
C GLN A 3 21.69 -4.10 -1.70
N SER A 4 21.71 -4.39 -3.02
CA SER A 4 20.44 -4.47 -3.79
C SER A 4 19.55 -5.61 -3.31
N ILE A 5 20.14 -6.75 -2.89
CA ILE A 5 19.43 -7.90 -2.34
C ILE A 5 18.82 -7.53 -0.98
N ALA A 6 19.59 -6.88 -0.11
CA ALA A 6 19.09 -6.44 1.21
C ALA A 6 17.92 -5.46 1.05
N LEU A 7 18.03 -4.45 0.17
CA LEU A 7 16.97 -3.50 -0.10
C LEU A 7 15.72 -4.17 -0.70
N PHE A 8 15.91 -5.18 -1.58
CA PHE A 8 14.82 -6.00 -2.10
C PHE A 8 14.05 -6.70 -0.97
N PHE A 9 14.76 -7.37 -0.04
CA PHE A 9 14.11 -8.08 1.06
C PHE A 9 13.45 -7.15 2.06
N ILE A 10 14.02 -5.97 2.34
CA ILE A 10 13.36 -4.95 3.17
C ILE A 10 12.02 -4.56 2.56
N ALA A 11 12.00 -4.24 1.27
CA ALA A 11 10.77 -3.87 0.58
C ALA A 11 9.78 -5.04 0.48
N PHE A 12 10.29 -6.27 0.27
CA PHE A 12 9.48 -7.49 0.28
C PHE A 12 8.74 -7.68 1.60
N LEU A 13 9.42 -7.50 2.74
CA LEU A 13 8.82 -7.66 4.06
C LEU A 13 7.72 -6.63 4.33
N VAL A 14 7.96 -5.36 3.97
CA VAL A 14 6.94 -4.31 4.12
C VAL A 14 5.75 -4.59 3.21
N GLY A 15 5.99 -4.94 1.93
CA GLY A 15 4.91 -5.29 1.00
C GLY A 15 4.16 -6.56 1.42
N ALA A 16 4.86 -7.53 2.00
CA ALA A 16 4.21 -8.73 2.53
C ALA A 16 3.27 -8.39 3.69
N ASP A 17 3.67 -7.52 4.60
CA ASP A 17 2.84 -7.11 5.73
C ASP A 17 1.59 -6.30 5.30
N GLU A 18 1.67 -5.52 4.21
CA GLU A 18 0.57 -4.69 3.73
C GLU A 18 -0.66 -5.48 3.26
N LEU A 19 -0.47 -6.61 2.59
CA LEU A 19 -1.59 -7.40 2.04
C LEU A 19 -1.82 -8.75 2.73
N LEU A 20 -1.00 -9.13 3.71
CA LEU A 20 -1.15 -10.38 4.46
C LEU A 20 -2.56 -10.53 5.05
N LEU A 21 -3.11 -9.46 5.59
CA LEU A 21 -4.40 -9.46 6.30
C LEU A 21 -5.59 -9.77 5.40
N GLY A 22 -5.56 -9.41 4.13
CA GLY A 22 -6.71 -9.56 3.22
C GLY A 22 -7.26 -11.00 3.12
N SER A 23 -6.42 -12.01 3.35
CA SER A 23 -6.82 -13.43 3.29
C SER A 23 -7.12 -14.06 4.66
N ILE A 24 -6.74 -13.43 5.77
CA ILE A 24 -6.76 -14.03 7.12
C ILE A 24 -7.57 -13.25 8.17
N LEU A 25 -8.41 -12.29 7.74
CA LEU A 25 -9.23 -11.47 8.67
C LEU A 25 -10.11 -12.33 9.58
N GLU A 26 -10.76 -13.35 9.03
CA GLU A 26 -11.69 -14.20 9.78
C GLU A 26 -10.99 -15.08 10.83
N PRO A 27 -9.88 -15.80 10.53
CA PRO A 27 -9.16 -16.53 11.57
C PRO A 27 -8.67 -15.66 12.73
N ILE A 28 -8.26 -14.41 12.44
CA ILE A 28 -7.85 -13.46 13.48
C ILE A 28 -9.05 -13.06 14.34
N GLY A 29 -10.17 -12.69 13.71
CA GLY A 29 -11.37 -12.28 14.41
C GLY A 29 -11.93 -13.38 15.31
N GLY A 30 -12.00 -14.61 14.78
CA GLY A 30 -12.46 -15.78 15.55
C GLY A 30 -11.59 -16.09 16.78
N ASP A 31 -10.27 -15.97 16.65
CA ASP A 31 -9.32 -16.27 17.74
C ASP A 31 -9.23 -15.14 18.79
N LEU A 32 -9.38 -13.87 18.37
CA LEU A 32 -9.37 -12.70 19.27
C LEU A 32 -10.76 -12.32 19.81
N GLY A 33 -11.82 -13.05 19.43
CA GLY A 33 -13.20 -12.82 19.90
C GLY A 33 -13.80 -11.51 19.40
N VAL A 34 -13.41 -11.03 18.23
CA VAL A 34 -13.95 -9.82 17.59
C VAL A 34 -14.52 -10.14 16.20
N PRO A 35 -15.51 -9.37 15.72
CA PRO A 35 -15.96 -9.51 14.34
C PRO A 35 -14.79 -9.39 13.34
N PRO A 36 -14.73 -10.24 12.30
CA PRO A 36 -13.65 -10.19 11.30
C PRO A 36 -13.51 -8.85 10.60
N SER A 37 -14.61 -8.10 10.45
CA SER A 37 -14.64 -6.74 9.94
C SER A 37 -13.86 -5.75 10.82
N GLN A 38 -13.87 -5.92 12.15
CA GLN A 38 -13.07 -5.10 13.08
C GLN A 38 -11.57 -5.38 12.96
N VAL A 39 -11.16 -6.54 12.44
CA VAL A 39 -9.74 -6.83 12.21
C VAL A 39 -9.14 -5.88 11.14
N THR A 40 -9.97 -5.21 10.32
CA THR A 40 -9.51 -4.12 9.44
C THR A 40 -8.84 -2.98 10.20
N LEU A 41 -9.11 -2.81 11.50
CA LEU A 41 -8.40 -1.86 12.35
C LEU A 41 -6.90 -2.16 12.50
N PHE A 42 -6.44 -3.41 12.24
CA PHE A 42 -5.02 -3.73 12.15
C PHE A 42 -4.37 -3.03 10.95
N ILE A 43 -5.09 -2.98 9.81
CA ILE A 43 -4.66 -2.25 8.60
C ILE A 43 -4.67 -0.74 8.91
N THR A 44 -5.73 -0.26 9.56
CA THR A 44 -5.86 1.14 9.99
C THR A 44 -4.71 1.57 10.89
N ALA A 45 -4.42 0.82 11.95
CA ALA A 45 -3.39 1.14 12.92
C ALA A 45 -1.99 1.20 12.26
N TYR A 46 -1.68 0.21 11.44
CA TYR A 46 -0.44 0.13 10.67
C TYR A 46 -0.29 1.29 9.68
N SER A 47 -1.29 1.49 8.84
CA SER A 47 -1.24 2.49 7.76
C SER A 47 -1.26 3.92 8.30
N LEU A 48 -2.01 4.17 9.39
CA LEU A 48 -2.04 5.48 10.05
C LEU A 48 -0.66 5.84 10.62
N ALA A 49 0.01 4.85 11.25
CA ALA A 49 1.36 5.03 11.76
C ALA A 49 2.35 5.37 10.63
N ILE A 50 2.27 4.68 9.47
CA ILE A 50 3.10 5.02 8.31
C ILE A 50 2.79 6.43 7.81
N ALA A 51 1.51 6.77 7.63
CA ALA A 51 1.09 8.05 7.08
C ALA A 51 1.66 9.24 7.84
N PHE A 52 1.65 9.15 9.17
CA PHE A 52 2.20 10.22 10.02
C PHE A 52 3.71 10.16 10.18
N CYS A 53 4.30 8.97 10.35
CA CYS A 53 5.71 8.85 10.69
C CYS A 53 6.66 8.90 9.50
N ALA A 54 6.23 8.46 8.29
CA ALA A 54 7.14 8.38 7.14
C ALA A 54 7.78 9.72 6.75
N PRO A 55 7.07 10.87 6.71
CA PRO A 55 7.69 12.16 6.39
C PRO A 55 8.73 12.60 7.42
N TYR A 56 8.50 12.29 8.71
CA TYR A 56 9.43 12.66 9.79
C TYR A 56 10.66 11.76 9.81
N LEU A 57 10.46 10.45 9.71
CA LEU A 57 11.56 9.47 9.72
C LEU A 57 12.42 9.61 8.45
N GLY A 58 11.83 9.90 7.30
CA GLY A 58 12.55 10.21 6.09
C GLY A 58 13.52 11.39 6.27
N ARG A 59 13.01 12.53 6.76
CA ARG A 59 13.84 13.71 7.06
C ARG A 59 14.89 13.46 8.14
N TRP A 60 14.54 12.69 9.16
CA TRP A 60 15.46 12.35 10.23
C TRP A 60 16.59 11.46 9.70
N SER A 61 16.28 10.53 8.80
CA SER A 61 17.30 9.68 8.15
C SER A 61 18.32 10.46 7.31
N ASP A 62 17.90 11.57 6.70
CA ASP A 62 18.80 12.46 5.95
C ASP A 62 19.83 13.16 6.87
N ARG A 63 19.51 13.36 8.16
CA ARG A 63 20.37 14.02 9.15
C ARG A 63 21.28 13.06 9.89
N VAL A 64 20.73 11.95 10.40
CA VAL A 64 21.48 11.01 11.26
C VAL A 64 22.15 9.89 10.49
N GLY A 65 21.74 9.69 9.23
CA GLY A 65 22.19 8.59 8.40
C GLY A 65 21.07 7.61 8.08
N ARG A 66 20.95 7.27 6.80
CA ARG A 66 19.84 6.42 6.32
C ARG A 66 19.90 5.02 6.92
N LEU A 67 21.08 4.43 6.93
CA LEU A 67 21.28 3.08 7.47
C LEU A 67 21.15 3.04 8.98
N ARG A 68 21.61 4.10 9.67
CA ARG A 68 21.51 4.21 11.14
C ARG A 68 20.06 4.23 11.63
N LEU A 69 19.12 4.70 10.82
CA LEU A 69 17.70 4.70 11.16
C LEU A 69 16.99 3.45 10.63
N MET A 70 17.30 3.01 9.42
CA MET A 70 16.67 1.84 8.80
C MET A 70 16.97 0.54 9.55
N LEU A 71 18.19 0.38 10.07
CA LEU A 71 18.60 -0.84 10.76
C LEU A 71 17.80 -1.09 12.06
N PRO A 72 17.70 -0.15 13.01
CA PRO A 72 16.82 -0.31 14.16
C PRO A 72 15.36 -0.53 13.77
N ALA A 73 14.87 0.15 12.70
CA ALA A 73 13.53 -0.03 12.20
C ALA A 73 13.27 -1.49 11.75
N CYS A 74 14.22 -2.15 11.09
CA CYS A 74 14.11 -3.58 10.73
C CYS A 74 13.95 -4.47 11.98
N PHE A 75 14.71 -4.22 13.05
CA PHE A 75 14.58 -4.99 14.30
C PHE A 75 13.26 -4.72 15.00
N VAL A 76 12.85 -3.45 15.09
CA VAL A 76 11.55 -3.07 15.68
C VAL A 76 10.40 -3.69 14.90
N PHE A 77 10.44 -3.67 13.56
CA PHE A 77 9.47 -4.34 12.71
C PHE A 77 9.40 -5.85 13.01
N GLY A 78 10.56 -6.51 13.07
CA GLY A 78 10.63 -7.94 13.35
C GLY A 78 10.06 -8.31 14.72
N ILE A 79 10.48 -7.58 15.77
CA ILE A 79 10.01 -7.80 17.14
C ILE A 79 8.51 -7.53 17.26
N SER A 80 8.02 -6.40 16.74
CA SER A 80 6.59 -6.05 16.80
C SER A 80 5.71 -7.00 16.01
N SER A 81 6.18 -7.52 14.86
CA SER A 81 5.47 -8.56 14.11
C SER A 81 5.38 -9.87 14.90
N ILE A 82 6.48 -10.31 15.55
CA ILE A 82 6.45 -11.48 16.43
C ILE A 82 5.47 -11.26 17.59
N LEU A 83 5.51 -10.08 18.23
CA LEU A 83 4.59 -9.74 19.32
C LEU A 83 3.13 -9.74 18.82
N THR A 84 2.83 -9.28 17.60
CA THR A 84 1.48 -9.38 17.03
C THR A 84 0.99 -10.82 17.01
N GLY A 85 1.85 -11.78 16.69
CA GLY A 85 1.53 -13.20 16.70
C GLY A 85 1.44 -13.83 18.11
N LEU A 86 1.99 -13.19 19.13
CA LEU A 86 2.02 -13.75 20.50
C LEU A 86 0.93 -13.20 21.41
N VAL A 87 0.42 -11.99 21.18
CA VAL A 87 -0.60 -11.38 22.02
C VAL A 87 -1.96 -12.06 21.83
N SER A 88 -2.73 -12.15 22.92
CA SER A 88 -4.05 -12.79 22.97
C SER A 88 -5.21 -11.78 23.04
N GLN A 89 -4.93 -10.50 23.22
CA GLN A 89 -5.93 -9.44 23.30
C GLN A 89 -5.85 -8.53 22.08
N PHE A 90 -7.02 -8.18 21.55
CA PHE A 90 -7.15 -7.37 20.33
C PHE A 90 -6.46 -6.01 20.46
N GLU A 91 -6.61 -5.33 21.61
CA GLU A 91 -6.04 -4.01 21.87
C GLU A 91 -4.50 -4.03 21.84
N TRP A 92 -3.88 -5.05 22.43
CA TRP A 92 -2.43 -5.19 22.39
C TRP A 92 -1.93 -5.52 20.99
N ALA A 93 -2.70 -6.30 20.23
CA ALA A 93 -2.39 -6.53 18.82
C ALA A 93 -2.46 -5.22 18.01
N LEU A 94 -3.41 -4.32 18.27
CA LEU A 94 -3.46 -2.99 17.65
C LEU A 94 -2.21 -2.16 18.00
N VAL A 95 -1.78 -2.18 19.28
CA VAL A 95 -0.55 -1.46 19.68
C VAL A 95 0.66 -1.99 18.92
N THR A 96 0.81 -3.32 18.79
CA THR A 96 1.91 -3.89 18.02
C THR A 96 1.84 -3.51 16.55
N ARG A 97 0.65 -3.39 15.96
CA ARG A 97 0.45 -2.93 14.57
C ARG A 97 0.87 -1.47 14.38
N VAL A 98 0.57 -0.58 15.35
CA VAL A 98 1.09 0.80 15.34
C VAL A 98 2.62 0.80 15.32
N VAL A 99 3.25 0.03 16.21
CA VAL A 99 4.73 -0.06 16.28
C VAL A 99 5.32 -0.62 14.99
N THR A 100 4.68 -1.66 14.41
CA THR A 100 5.10 -2.20 13.10
C THR A 100 4.99 -1.14 11.99
N GLY A 101 3.92 -0.34 11.98
CA GLY A 101 3.73 0.75 11.03
C GLY A 101 4.79 1.86 11.15
N ILE A 102 5.14 2.26 12.39
CA ILE A 102 6.24 3.21 12.64
C ILE A 102 7.56 2.65 12.10
N ALA A 103 7.83 1.38 12.34
CA ALA A 103 9.01 0.71 11.84
C ALA A 103 9.03 0.65 10.30
N SER A 104 7.91 0.30 9.66
CA SER A 104 7.77 0.29 8.19
C SER A 104 8.05 1.67 7.59
N ALA A 105 7.58 2.74 8.25
CA ALA A 105 7.88 4.12 7.86
C ALA A 105 9.39 4.44 7.90
N GLY A 106 10.14 3.77 8.76
CA GLY A 106 11.60 3.84 8.86
C GLY A 106 12.33 2.86 7.91
N MET A 107 11.62 1.99 7.19
CA MET A 107 12.21 0.98 6.30
C MET A 107 12.04 1.34 4.82
N LEU A 108 10.82 1.32 4.31
CA LEU A 108 10.55 1.38 2.88
C LEU A 108 10.93 2.73 2.23
N PRO A 109 10.54 3.91 2.77
CA PRO A 109 10.94 5.19 2.19
C PRO A 109 12.46 5.37 2.20
N ILE A 110 13.12 4.91 3.26
CA ILE A 110 14.58 5.00 3.39
C ILE A 110 15.29 4.02 2.43
N ALA A 111 14.72 2.84 2.19
CA ALA A 111 15.24 1.90 1.21
C ALA A 111 15.19 2.49 -0.22
N PHE A 112 14.10 3.17 -0.60
CA PHE A 112 14.02 3.91 -1.87
C PHE A 112 15.04 5.04 -1.95
N ALA A 113 15.20 5.77 -0.85
CA ALA A 113 16.17 6.86 -0.79
C ALA A 113 17.61 6.37 -0.92
N LEU A 114 17.99 5.29 -0.20
CA LEU A 114 19.30 4.63 -0.35
C LEU A 114 19.54 4.11 -1.78
N ALA A 115 18.50 3.55 -2.40
CA ALA A 115 18.56 3.10 -3.79
C ALA A 115 18.79 4.28 -4.75
N GLY A 116 18.15 5.43 -4.50
CA GLY A 116 18.30 6.65 -5.26
C GLY A 116 19.69 7.26 -5.17
N ASP A 117 20.37 7.13 -4.02
CA ASP A 117 21.71 7.68 -3.77
C ASP A 117 22.86 6.85 -4.40
N ALA A 118 22.56 5.72 -5.01
CA ALA A 118 23.59 4.86 -5.59
C ALA A 118 24.31 5.54 -6.76
N LYS A 119 25.65 5.68 -6.65
CA LYS A 119 26.53 6.30 -7.65
C LYS A 119 26.73 5.41 -8.89
N GLY A 120 27.14 6.03 -10.02
CA GLY A 120 27.61 5.31 -11.22
C GLY A 120 26.51 4.60 -12.02
N GLY A 121 25.32 5.21 -12.17
CA GLY A 121 24.23 4.67 -12.99
C GLY A 121 23.50 3.48 -12.35
N ARG A 122 23.82 3.11 -11.11
CA ARG A 122 23.22 1.97 -10.39
C ARG A 122 21.90 2.32 -9.69
N SER A 123 21.57 3.62 -9.55
CA SER A 123 20.38 4.09 -8.85
C SER A 123 19.09 3.49 -9.42
N MET A 124 18.87 3.61 -10.73
CA MET A 124 17.66 3.05 -11.38
C MET A 124 17.51 1.56 -11.13
N ARG A 125 18.62 0.79 -11.24
CA ARG A 125 18.58 -0.66 -10.99
C ARG A 125 18.23 -0.98 -9.53
N GLN A 126 18.74 -0.21 -8.57
CA GLN A 126 18.42 -0.42 -7.14
C GLN A 126 16.99 -0.04 -6.83
N ILE A 127 16.47 1.06 -7.37
CA ILE A 127 15.06 1.45 -7.24
C ILE A 127 14.15 0.36 -7.80
N MET A 128 14.47 -0.19 -8.98
CA MET A 128 13.72 -1.30 -9.55
C MET A 128 13.75 -2.56 -8.66
N MET A 129 14.86 -2.85 -8.00
CA MET A 129 14.97 -3.98 -7.06
C MET A 129 14.10 -3.76 -5.82
N VAL A 130 14.08 -2.55 -5.26
CA VAL A 130 13.18 -2.20 -4.14
C VAL A 130 11.72 -2.35 -4.56
N GLN A 131 11.35 -1.80 -5.71
CA GLN A 131 9.98 -1.91 -6.24
C GLN A 131 9.58 -3.35 -6.52
N ALA A 132 10.48 -4.16 -7.08
CA ALA A 132 10.23 -5.58 -7.33
C ALA A 132 10.03 -6.35 -6.02
N GLY A 133 10.83 -6.06 -4.99
CA GLY A 133 10.66 -6.64 -3.66
C GLY A 133 9.29 -6.31 -3.06
N LEU A 134 8.92 -5.03 -3.05
CA LEU A 134 7.62 -4.57 -2.57
C LEU A 134 6.47 -5.28 -3.27
N THR A 135 6.48 -5.25 -4.59
CA THR A 135 5.42 -5.87 -5.42
C THR A 135 5.34 -7.38 -5.20
N LEU A 136 6.48 -8.07 -5.15
CA LEU A 136 6.50 -9.52 -4.92
C LEU A 136 5.98 -9.86 -3.51
N GLY A 137 6.34 -9.07 -2.49
CA GLY A 137 5.81 -9.21 -1.13
C GLY A 137 4.29 -9.08 -1.12
N MET A 138 3.75 -8.03 -1.73
CA MET A 138 2.30 -7.80 -1.82
C MET A 138 1.56 -8.92 -2.53
N ILE A 139 2.13 -9.48 -3.62
CA ILE A 139 1.48 -10.53 -4.41
C ILE A 139 1.50 -11.87 -3.68
N THR A 140 2.62 -12.22 -3.06
CA THR A 140 2.82 -13.56 -2.50
C THR A 140 2.27 -13.71 -1.08
N SER A 141 2.23 -12.61 -0.31
CA SER A 141 1.86 -12.68 1.11
C SER A 141 0.45 -13.18 1.39
N PRO A 142 -0.61 -12.83 0.61
CA PRO A 142 -1.94 -13.38 0.88
C PRO A 142 -2.00 -14.89 0.73
N ALA A 143 -1.33 -15.45 -0.31
CA ALA A 143 -1.29 -16.89 -0.52
C ALA A 143 -0.43 -17.62 0.53
N ILE A 144 0.76 -17.09 0.82
CA ILE A 144 1.66 -17.66 1.83
C ILE A 144 1.02 -17.54 3.23
N GLY A 145 0.43 -16.38 3.55
CA GLY A 145 -0.27 -16.15 4.80
C GLY A 145 -1.47 -17.08 5.00
N ALA A 146 -2.29 -17.25 3.95
CA ALA A 146 -3.39 -18.20 3.95
C ALA A 146 -2.91 -19.64 4.18
N LEU A 147 -1.86 -20.06 3.47
CA LEU A 147 -1.27 -21.40 3.61
C LEU A 147 -0.73 -21.64 5.02
N ILE A 148 0.07 -20.69 5.56
CA ILE A 148 0.59 -20.80 6.92
C ILE A 148 -0.56 -20.82 7.94
N THR A 149 -1.59 -20.01 7.74
CA THR A 149 -2.75 -19.96 8.63
C THR A 149 -3.51 -21.26 8.63
N GLN A 150 -3.65 -21.91 7.48
CA GLN A 150 -4.33 -23.20 7.36
C GLN A 150 -3.51 -24.35 7.97
N LEU A 151 -2.19 -24.37 7.77
CA LEU A 151 -1.33 -25.45 8.25
C LEU A 151 -0.97 -25.33 9.73
N LEU A 152 -0.85 -24.10 10.23
CA LEU A 152 -0.40 -23.79 11.59
C LEU A 152 -1.41 -22.88 12.28
N SER A 153 -1.30 -21.55 12.04
CA SER A 153 -2.19 -20.52 12.56
C SER A 153 -1.87 -19.17 11.92
N TRP A 154 -2.78 -18.20 12.03
CA TRP A 154 -2.52 -16.81 11.64
C TRP A 154 -1.37 -16.20 12.47
N ARG A 155 -1.20 -16.62 13.71
CA ARG A 155 -0.12 -16.19 14.62
C ARG A 155 1.25 -16.57 14.04
N ALA A 156 1.37 -17.78 13.50
CA ALA A 156 2.59 -18.27 12.86
C ALA A 156 2.98 -17.41 11.65
N ALA A 157 2.01 -16.89 10.89
CA ALA A 157 2.29 -16.01 9.74
C ALA A 157 3.03 -14.73 10.19
N PHE A 158 2.57 -14.07 11.26
CA PHE A 158 3.24 -12.89 11.82
C PHE A 158 4.59 -13.22 12.46
N ILE A 159 4.71 -14.35 13.16
CA ILE A 159 5.98 -14.79 13.77
C ILE A 159 7.02 -15.07 12.68
N ILE A 160 6.66 -15.77 11.61
CA ILE A 160 7.56 -16.07 10.48
C ILE A 160 7.98 -14.78 9.77
N LEU A 161 7.04 -13.86 9.53
CA LEU A 161 7.34 -12.56 8.95
C LEU A 161 8.32 -11.77 9.83
N GLY A 162 8.09 -11.76 11.13
CA GLY A 162 8.97 -11.08 12.09
C GLY A 162 10.36 -11.71 12.16
N MET A 163 10.47 -13.05 12.18
CA MET A 163 11.76 -13.74 12.15
C MET A 163 12.53 -13.44 10.86
N ALA A 164 11.84 -13.43 9.72
CA ALA A 164 12.44 -13.05 8.44
C ALA A 164 12.97 -11.60 8.48
N ALA A 165 12.23 -10.69 9.11
CA ALA A 165 12.67 -9.30 9.27
C ALA A 165 13.91 -9.17 10.16
N LEU A 166 13.99 -9.93 11.25
CA LEU A 166 15.19 -9.98 12.10
C LEU A 166 16.40 -10.53 11.32
N ALA A 167 16.21 -11.57 10.52
CA ALA A 167 17.26 -12.13 9.67
C ALA A 167 17.74 -11.12 8.61
N VAL A 168 16.82 -10.39 7.97
CA VAL A 168 17.17 -9.32 7.03
C VAL A 168 17.86 -8.17 7.74
N GLY A 169 17.42 -7.77 8.94
CA GLY A 169 18.10 -6.78 9.79
C GLY A 169 19.54 -7.19 10.10
N ALA A 170 19.76 -8.46 10.49
CA ALA A 170 21.12 -9.00 10.73
C ALA A 170 21.97 -9.01 9.45
N LEU A 171 21.40 -9.34 8.29
CA LEU A 171 22.09 -9.27 7.00
C LEU A 171 22.51 -7.83 6.68
N VAL A 172 21.61 -6.87 6.87
CA VAL A 172 21.88 -5.44 6.67
C VAL A 172 23.01 -4.97 7.58
N TRP A 173 22.96 -5.33 8.86
CA TRP A 173 24.00 -4.98 9.84
C TRP A 173 25.37 -5.53 9.47
N GLY A 174 25.42 -6.78 9.04
CA GLY A 174 26.71 -7.42 8.67
C GLY A 174 27.30 -6.97 7.33
N CYS A 175 26.44 -6.56 6.39
CA CYS A 175 26.86 -6.38 4.98
C CYS A 175 26.78 -4.95 4.46
N MET A 176 26.07 -4.03 5.13
CA MET A 176 25.91 -2.66 4.69
C MET A 176 26.66 -1.68 5.61
N ARG A 177 27.23 -0.66 5.00
CA ARG A 177 27.90 0.43 5.71
C ARG A 177 27.33 1.76 5.26
N GLU A 178 27.25 2.72 6.20
CA GLU A 178 26.81 4.08 5.90
C GLU A 178 27.74 4.71 4.85
N PRO A 179 27.23 5.31 3.78
CA PRO A 179 28.04 6.07 2.84
C PRO A 179 28.71 7.26 3.53
N HIS A 180 30.02 7.46 3.31
CA HIS A 180 30.85 8.45 4.02
C HIS A 180 30.56 9.93 3.63
N ASP A 181 29.81 10.18 2.56
CA ASP A 181 29.59 11.51 1.95
C ASP A 181 28.24 12.14 2.39
N GLN A 182 28.04 12.43 3.68
CA GLN A 182 26.78 13.04 4.14
C GLN A 182 26.85 14.58 4.34
N ASN A 183 28.01 15.22 4.26
CA ASN A 183 28.19 16.60 4.66
C ASN A 183 27.68 17.67 3.66
N GLU A 184 27.20 17.31 2.47
CA GLU A 184 26.79 18.30 1.45
C GLU A 184 25.28 18.43 1.25
N ARG A 185 24.44 17.69 1.97
CA ARG A 185 22.99 17.63 1.69
C ARG A 185 22.09 18.35 2.71
N LEU A 186 22.56 19.42 3.33
CA LEU A 186 21.67 20.41 3.93
C LEU A 186 21.05 21.29 2.82
N MET A 187 20.43 20.66 1.83
CA MET A 187 19.53 21.41 0.94
C MET A 187 18.33 21.86 1.76
N THR A 188 18.11 23.16 1.81
CA THR A 188 16.88 23.75 2.28
C THR A 188 15.74 23.11 1.51
N LEU A 189 14.97 22.24 2.20
CA LEU A 189 13.80 21.63 1.58
C LEU A 189 12.86 22.74 1.14
N PRO A 190 12.43 22.77 -0.12
CA PRO A 190 11.52 23.77 -0.61
C PRO A 190 10.22 23.76 0.23
N PRO A 191 9.55 24.90 0.42
CA PRO A 191 8.37 24.99 1.27
C PRO A 191 7.26 24.08 0.72
N VAL A 192 6.78 23.18 1.57
CA VAL A 192 5.75 22.17 1.21
C VAL A 192 4.48 22.82 0.63
N ILE A 193 4.13 24.01 1.12
CA ILE A 193 2.95 24.76 0.69
C ILE A 193 3.01 25.14 -0.80
N GLU A 194 4.18 25.47 -1.32
CA GLU A 194 4.34 25.86 -2.73
C GLU A 194 4.14 24.65 -3.66
N ALA A 195 4.59 23.46 -3.25
CA ALA A 195 4.35 22.24 -4.00
C ALA A 195 2.85 21.97 -4.19
N PHE A 196 2.03 22.25 -3.19
CA PHE A 196 0.58 22.06 -3.27
C PHE A 196 -0.16 23.12 -4.11
N ARG A 197 0.46 24.26 -4.39
CA ARG A 197 -0.09 25.27 -5.29
C ARG A 197 0.07 24.94 -6.77
N LEU A 198 0.88 23.93 -7.11
CA LEU A 198 1.04 23.48 -8.48
C LEU A 198 -0.30 22.99 -9.07
N PRO A 199 -0.64 23.38 -10.31
CA PRO A 199 -1.88 22.95 -10.95
C PRO A 199 -1.98 21.41 -11.01
N GLY A 200 -3.05 20.86 -10.44
CA GLY A 200 -3.30 19.41 -10.39
C GLY A 200 -2.66 18.66 -9.22
N ALA A 201 -1.76 19.26 -8.43
CA ALA A 201 -1.10 18.60 -7.31
C ALA A 201 -2.10 18.14 -6.23
N LEU A 202 -2.94 19.06 -5.74
CA LEU A 202 -3.96 18.72 -4.74
C LEU A 202 -4.93 17.66 -5.22
N GLY A 203 -5.38 17.74 -6.48
CA GLY A 203 -6.26 16.73 -7.07
C GLY A 203 -5.62 15.36 -7.17
N ALA A 204 -4.34 15.29 -7.55
CA ALA A 204 -3.61 14.03 -7.63
C ALA A 204 -3.36 13.42 -6.23
N ILE A 205 -3.02 14.24 -5.23
CA ILE A 205 -2.84 13.80 -3.85
C ILE A 205 -4.18 13.35 -3.23
N ALA A 206 -5.28 14.05 -3.51
CA ALA A 206 -6.60 13.61 -3.11
C ALA A 206 -6.97 12.27 -3.76
N ALA A 207 -6.63 12.05 -5.03
CA ALA A 207 -6.84 10.77 -5.70
C ALA A 207 -5.97 9.63 -5.12
N MET A 208 -4.79 9.94 -4.57
CA MET A 208 -4.02 8.96 -3.80
C MET A 208 -4.76 8.52 -2.53
N CYS A 209 -5.41 9.45 -1.83
CA CYS A 209 -6.17 9.16 -0.62
C CYS A 209 -7.48 8.42 -0.91
N PHE A 210 -8.34 9.00 -1.75
CA PHE A 210 -9.68 8.48 -2.02
C PHE A 210 -9.67 7.33 -3.04
N GLY A 211 -8.97 7.50 -4.15
CA GLY A 211 -8.97 6.53 -5.24
C GLY A 211 -8.11 5.31 -4.92
N LEU A 212 -6.83 5.52 -4.65
CA LEU A 212 -5.90 4.40 -4.43
C LEU A 212 -5.99 3.87 -3.00
N GLY A 213 -5.85 4.72 -1.98
CA GLY A 213 -5.94 4.32 -0.59
C GLY A 213 -7.31 3.75 -0.23
N GLY A 214 -8.39 4.42 -0.69
CA GLY A 214 -9.76 3.92 -0.53
C GLY A 214 -9.99 2.60 -1.25
N GLY A 215 -9.49 2.47 -2.48
CA GLY A 215 -9.57 1.24 -3.26
C GLY A 215 -8.89 0.06 -2.56
N ILE A 216 -7.69 0.25 -1.98
CA ILE A 216 -6.98 -0.78 -1.20
C ILE A 216 -7.77 -1.13 0.07
N GLY A 217 -8.32 -0.12 0.77
CA GLY A 217 -9.12 -0.34 1.97
C GLY A 217 -10.33 -1.25 1.73
N VAL A 218 -11.07 -0.98 0.68
CA VAL A 218 -12.23 -1.81 0.27
C VAL A 218 -11.79 -3.17 -0.26
N PHE A 219 -10.68 -3.23 -1.03
CA PHE A 219 -10.17 -4.47 -1.62
C PHE A 219 -9.81 -5.52 -0.56
N ASN A 220 -9.33 -5.10 0.60
CA ASN A 220 -9.00 -6.01 1.71
C ASN A 220 -10.21 -6.80 2.25
N LEU A 221 -11.44 -6.32 2.06
CA LEU A 221 -12.67 -7.01 2.48
C LEU A 221 -13.19 -8.04 1.48
N ILE A 222 -12.63 -8.10 0.27
CA ILE A 222 -13.09 -9.05 -0.76
C ILE A 222 -12.98 -10.49 -0.26
N GLY A 223 -11.89 -10.85 0.41
CA GLY A 223 -11.68 -12.19 0.95
C GLY A 223 -12.76 -12.57 1.98
N LEU A 224 -13.11 -11.65 2.88
CA LEU A 224 -14.17 -11.84 3.87
C LEU A 224 -15.52 -12.01 3.16
N ASN A 225 -15.87 -11.11 2.24
CA ASN A 225 -17.12 -11.17 1.50
C ASN A 225 -17.29 -12.48 0.71
N MET A 226 -16.22 -12.96 0.07
CA MET A 226 -16.28 -14.22 -0.66
C MET A 226 -16.46 -15.45 0.26
N ARG A 227 -15.90 -15.38 1.46
CA ARG A 227 -16.09 -16.42 2.45
C ARG A 227 -17.54 -16.45 2.94
N ASP A 228 -18.11 -15.29 3.27
CA ASP A 228 -19.46 -15.19 3.82
C ASP A 228 -20.53 -15.52 2.78
N VAL A 229 -20.36 -15.06 1.52
CA VAL A 229 -21.37 -15.24 0.47
C VAL A 229 -21.22 -16.55 -0.27
N ALA A 230 -19.98 -16.97 -0.59
CA ALA A 230 -19.70 -18.13 -1.43
C ALA A 230 -19.03 -19.30 -0.69
N GLY A 231 -18.81 -19.22 0.63
CA GLY A 231 -18.22 -20.27 1.45
C GLY A 231 -16.79 -20.65 1.06
N VAL A 232 -16.03 -19.70 0.47
CA VAL A 232 -14.69 -19.97 -0.10
C VAL A 232 -13.68 -20.22 1.03
N SER A 233 -12.86 -21.25 0.89
CA SER A 233 -11.80 -21.55 1.86
C SER A 233 -10.67 -20.50 1.81
N ILE A 234 -9.97 -20.33 2.95
CA ILE A 234 -8.85 -19.37 3.10
C ILE A 234 -7.78 -19.62 2.04
N SER A 235 -7.47 -20.86 1.73
CA SER A 235 -6.45 -21.19 0.70
C SER A 235 -6.85 -20.72 -0.68
N TRP A 236 -8.11 -20.86 -1.08
CA TRP A 236 -8.60 -20.36 -2.36
C TRP A 236 -8.61 -18.84 -2.40
N ILE A 237 -8.95 -18.16 -1.30
CA ILE A 237 -8.86 -16.71 -1.16
C ILE A 237 -7.40 -16.26 -1.32
N GLY A 238 -6.45 -16.92 -0.65
CA GLY A 238 -5.03 -16.60 -0.78
C GLY A 238 -4.51 -16.77 -2.21
N MET A 239 -4.85 -17.88 -2.87
CA MET A 239 -4.48 -18.12 -4.28
C MET A 239 -5.10 -17.09 -5.22
N MET A 240 -6.35 -16.70 -4.97
CA MET A 240 -7.01 -15.64 -5.72
C MET A 240 -6.24 -14.32 -5.61
N TYR A 241 -5.90 -13.86 -4.38
CA TYR A 241 -5.13 -12.63 -4.21
C TYR A 241 -3.77 -12.69 -4.92
N ALA A 242 -3.08 -13.85 -4.89
CA ALA A 242 -1.83 -14.02 -5.62
C ALA A 242 -2.03 -13.92 -7.14
N ALA A 243 -3.09 -14.56 -7.68
CA ALA A 243 -3.44 -14.44 -9.10
C ALA A 243 -3.79 -13.00 -9.49
N LEU A 244 -4.58 -12.31 -8.66
CA LEU A 244 -4.92 -10.89 -8.86
C LEU A 244 -3.69 -9.99 -8.80
N GLY A 245 -2.73 -10.29 -7.92
CA GLY A 245 -1.44 -9.62 -7.88
C GLY A 245 -0.66 -9.76 -9.19
N ILE A 246 -0.62 -10.96 -9.78
CA ILE A 246 -0.01 -11.19 -11.10
C ILE A 246 -0.73 -10.35 -12.17
N VAL A 247 -2.06 -10.33 -12.17
CA VAL A 247 -2.85 -9.50 -13.10
C VAL A 247 -2.53 -8.01 -12.92
N SER A 248 -2.35 -7.55 -11.68
CA SER A 248 -1.95 -6.16 -11.39
C SER A 248 -0.56 -5.83 -11.97
N VAL A 249 0.41 -6.76 -11.87
CA VAL A 249 1.74 -6.59 -12.50
C VAL A 249 1.64 -6.51 -14.02
N LEU A 250 0.81 -7.34 -14.65
CA LEU A 250 0.54 -7.23 -16.08
C LEU A 250 -0.06 -5.85 -16.41
N GLY A 251 -0.93 -5.32 -15.55
CA GLY A 251 -1.43 -3.94 -15.65
C GLY A 251 -0.29 -2.91 -15.60
N ASN A 252 0.64 -3.04 -14.65
CA ASN A 252 1.80 -2.14 -14.54
C ASN A 252 2.62 -2.08 -15.83
N LEU A 253 2.81 -3.21 -16.52
CA LEU A 253 3.52 -3.26 -17.81
C LEU A 253 2.79 -2.52 -18.93
N LEU A 254 1.47 -2.37 -18.82
CA LEU A 254 0.65 -1.64 -19.78
C LEU A 254 0.54 -0.14 -19.51
N THR A 255 0.99 0.33 -18.34
CA THR A 255 0.86 1.72 -17.88
C THR A 255 1.42 2.73 -18.88
N THR A 256 2.63 2.51 -19.39
CA THR A 256 3.28 3.41 -20.36
C THR A 256 2.46 3.53 -21.64
N ARG A 257 1.98 2.39 -22.19
CA ARG A 257 1.15 2.38 -23.39
C ARG A 257 -0.19 3.08 -23.15
N ALA A 258 -0.81 2.86 -21.99
CA ALA A 258 -2.06 3.52 -21.61
C ALA A 258 -1.86 5.03 -21.47
N SER A 259 -0.78 5.49 -20.81
CA SER A 259 -0.48 6.91 -20.67
C SER A 259 -0.24 7.61 -22.01
N HIS A 260 0.46 6.95 -22.94
CA HIS A 260 0.64 7.48 -24.30
C HIS A 260 -0.68 7.60 -25.09
N ARG A 261 -1.57 6.60 -24.95
CA ARG A 261 -2.87 6.60 -25.67
C ARG A 261 -3.88 7.58 -25.09
N LEU A 262 -3.88 7.78 -23.78
CA LEU A 262 -4.86 8.60 -23.06
C LEU A 262 -4.33 10.00 -22.70
N GLY A 263 -3.11 10.32 -23.14
CA GLY A 263 -2.49 11.64 -23.04
C GLY A 263 -1.88 12.00 -21.68
N SER A 264 -2.27 11.35 -20.58
CA SER A 264 -1.65 11.60 -19.26
C SER A 264 -1.93 10.49 -18.26
N GLY A 265 -1.04 10.31 -17.26
CA GLY A 265 -1.24 9.37 -16.16
C GLY A 265 -2.47 9.71 -15.30
N ARG A 266 -2.84 10.98 -15.23
CA ARG A 266 -4.07 11.47 -14.61
C ARG A 266 -5.34 10.91 -15.28
N SER A 267 -5.41 10.97 -16.61
CA SER A 267 -6.53 10.41 -17.38
C SER A 267 -6.62 8.89 -17.24
N VAL A 268 -5.47 8.22 -17.22
CA VAL A 268 -5.37 6.76 -17.00
C VAL A 268 -5.97 6.38 -15.65
N MET A 269 -5.56 7.06 -14.57
CA MET A 269 -6.10 6.76 -13.23
C MET A 269 -7.60 7.06 -13.14
N ARG A 270 -8.07 8.15 -13.75
CA ARG A 270 -9.50 8.49 -13.81
C ARG A 270 -10.32 7.37 -14.45
N ILE A 271 -9.87 6.84 -15.58
CA ILE A 271 -10.53 5.71 -16.26
C ILE A 271 -10.43 4.44 -15.42
N ALA A 272 -9.30 4.17 -14.79
CA ALA A 272 -9.14 3.02 -13.90
C ALA A 272 -10.17 3.04 -12.76
N LEU A 273 -10.38 4.20 -12.12
CA LEU A 273 -11.41 4.35 -11.07
C LEU A 273 -12.84 4.17 -11.61
N MET A 274 -13.12 4.66 -12.85
CA MET A 274 -14.41 4.43 -13.49
C MET A 274 -14.67 2.94 -13.77
N VAL A 275 -13.62 2.13 -14.00
CA VAL A 275 -13.72 0.68 -14.16
C VAL A 275 -13.84 -0.02 -12.80
N CYS A 276 -13.08 0.40 -11.79
CA CYS A 276 -13.13 -0.20 -10.46
C CYS A 276 -14.49 0.00 -9.75
N MET A 277 -15.16 1.13 -10.02
CA MET A 277 -16.46 1.44 -9.39
C MET A 277 -17.53 0.37 -9.69
N PRO A 278 -17.90 0.03 -10.92
CA PRO A 278 -18.89 -1.03 -11.18
C PRO A 278 -18.41 -2.40 -10.70
N CYS A 279 -17.11 -2.68 -10.72
CA CYS A 279 -16.58 -3.93 -10.16
C CYS A 279 -16.87 -4.02 -8.65
N SER A 280 -16.68 -2.94 -7.90
CA SER A 280 -16.97 -2.91 -6.46
C SER A 280 -18.46 -3.08 -6.16
N ILE A 281 -19.33 -2.44 -6.94
CA ILE A 281 -20.80 -2.60 -6.81
C ILE A 281 -21.16 -4.08 -7.00
N TRP A 282 -20.65 -4.68 -8.06
CA TRP A 282 -20.98 -6.07 -8.34
C TRP A 282 -20.49 -7.03 -7.24
N VAL A 283 -19.26 -6.83 -6.72
CA VAL A 283 -18.67 -7.68 -5.69
C VAL A 283 -19.45 -7.61 -4.37
N PHE A 284 -19.83 -6.40 -3.93
CA PHE A 284 -20.39 -6.20 -2.58
C PHE A 284 -21.90 -6.07 -2.55
N ALA A 285 -22.58 -5.64 -3.62
CA ALA A 285 -24.04 -5.48 -3.63
C ALA A 285 -24.77 -6.57 -4.43
N CYS A 286 -24.17 -7.08 -5.51
CA CYS A 286 -24.81 -8.14 -6.30
C CYS A 286 -24.32 -9.52 -5.85
N GLY A 287 -23.00 -9.71 -5.81
CA GLY A 287 -22.37 -10.96 -5.41
C GLY A 287 -22.73 -12.15 -6.29
N ALA A 288 -22.16 -13.29 -6.00
CA ALA A 288 -22.52 -14.57 -6.60
C ALA A 288 -22.28 -15.70 -5.60
N SER A 289 -23.14 -16.71 -5.61
CA SER A 289 -22.95 -17.91 -4.77
C SER A 289 -21.78 -18.78 -5.22
N GLN A 290 -21.28 -18.58 -6.45
CA GLN A 290 -20.19 -19.34 -7.04
C GLN A 290 -18.91 -18.52 -7.12
N PHE A 291 -17.82 -19.02 -6.53
CA PHE A 291 -16.49 -18.43 -6.53
C PHE A 291 -16.00 -18.00 -7.92
N VAL A 292 -16.22 -18.86 -8.93
CA VAL A 292 -15.73 -18.63 -10.30
C VAL A 292 -16.28 -17.34 -10.92
N ALA A 293 -17.49 -16.94 -10.53
CA ALA A 293 -18.12 -15.70 -11.05
C ALA A 293 -17.40 -14.42 -10.58
N TYR A 294 -16.69 -14.44 -9.44
CA TYR A 294 -15.90 -13.32 -8.95
C TYR A 294 -14.64 -13.07 -9.76
N LEU A 295 -14.00 -14.13 -10.28
CA LEU A 295 -12.66 -14.06 -10.87
C LEU A 295 -12.54 -13.06 -12.02
N PRO A 296 -13.42 -13.01 -13.04
CA PRO A 296 -13.30 -12.07 -14.14
C PRO A 296 -13.46 -10.62 -13.69
N ILE A 297 -14.38 -10.35 -12.74
CA ILE A 297 -14.63 -8.99 -12.23
C ILE A 297 -13.43 -8.50 -11.41
N LEU A 298 -12.88 -9.36 -10.55
CA LEU A 298 -11.70 -9.05 -9.75
C LEU A 298 -10.45 -8.92 -10.61
N ALA A 299 -10.32 -9.71 -11.68
CA ALA A 299 -9.23 -9.56 -12.65
C ALA A 299 -9.30 -8.21 -13.38
N ILE A 300 -10.49 -7.75 -13.78
CA ILE A 300 -10.70 -6.43 -14.36
C ILE A 300 -10.34 -5.33 -13.35
N TRP A 301 -10.78 -5.46 -12.10
CA TRP A 301 -10.44 -4.51 -11.02
C TRP A 301 -8.92 -4.43 -10.81
N SER A 302 -8.26 -5.59 -10.64
CA SER A 302 -6.81 -5.66 -10.44
C SER A 302 -6.01 -5.13 -11.63
N LEU A 303 -6.45 -5.42 -12.84
CA LEU A 303 -5.83 -4.89 -14.06
C LEU A 303 -5.94 -3.36 -14.13
N ALA A 304 -7.14 -2.83 -13.89
CA ALA A 304 -7.39 -1.39 -13.88
C ALA A 304 -6.57 -0.68 -12.79
N GLY A 305 -6.56 -1.21 -11.57
CA GLY A 305 -5.73 -0.71 -10.47
C GLY A 305 -4.24 -0.77 -10.78
N GLY A 306 -3.78 -1.89 -11.37
CA GLY A 306 -2.40 -2.09 -11.79
C GLY A 306 -1.94 -1.10 -12.87
N ILE A 307 -2.82 -0.68 -13.77
CA ILE A 307 -2.54 0.36 -14.77
C ILE A 307 -2.60 1.76 -14.14
N GLY A 308 -3.61 2.01 -13.32
CA GLY A 308 -3.92 3.35 -12.81
C GLY A 308 -2.95 3.84 -11.74
N SER A 309 -2.56 2.98 -10.80
CA SER A 309 -1.70 3.34 -9.67
C SER A 309 -0.33 3.89 -10.11
N PRO A 310 0.48 3.18 -10.92
CA PRO A 310 1.76 3.72 -11.36
C PRO A 310 1.61 4.90 -12.33
N ALA A 311 0.50 4.98 -13.08
CA ALA A 311 0.21 6.12 -13.93
C ALA A 311 -0.01 7.41 -13.11
N LEU A 312 -0.74 7.32 -11.99
CA LEU A 312 -0.96 8.45 -11.09
C LEU A 312 0.35 8.86 -10.40
N GLN A 313 1.16 7.91 -9.95
CA GLN A 313 2.46 8.19 -9.34
C GLN A 313 3.42 8.86 -10.33
N ALA A 314 3.48 8.38 -11.57
CA ALA A 314 4.29 8.99 -12.62
C ALA A 314 3.80 10.42 -12.95
N TYR A 315 2.48 10.64 -12.97
CA TYR A 315 1.91 11.98 -13.14
C TYR A 315 2.33 12.93 -12.01
N ILE A 316 2.23 12.51 -10.74
CA ILE A 316 2.65 13.31 -9.58
C ILE A 316 4.15 13.63 -9.69
N ALA A 317 4.99 12.66 -10.02
CA ALA A 317 6.43 12.84 -10.17
C ALA A 317 6.81 13.80 -11.32
N SER A 318 5.95 13.95 -12.32
CA SER A 318 6.16 14.83 -13.47
C SER A 318 5.67 16.28 -13.27
N LEU A 319 4.95 16.58 -12.18
CA LEU A 319 4.41 17.91 -11.93
C LEU A 319 5.52 18.97 -11.72
N SER A 320 6.62 18.59 -11.10
CA SER A 320 7.77 19.47 -10.89
C SER A 320 9.02 18.65 -10.55
N ASP A 321 10.15 19.01 -11.16
CA ASP A 321 11.44 18.39 -10.82
C ASP A 321 11.93 18.88 -9.44
N GLU A 322 11.71 20.14 -9.11
CA GLU A 322 12.11 20.78 -7.85
C GLU A 322 11.35 20.23 -6.65
N TYR A 323 10.02 20.07 -6.77
CA TYR A 323 9.14 19.62 -5.69
C TYR A 323 8.83 18.12 -5.73
N ARG A 324 9.45 17.34 -6.63
CA ARG A 324 9.17 15.91 -6.83
C ARG A 324 9.19 15.12 -5.53
N GLY A 325 10.23 15.31 -4.71
CA GLY A 325 10.37 14.60 -3.42
C GLY A 325 9.22 14.90 -2.44
N VAL A 326 8.85 16.18 -2.33
CA VAL A 326 7.75 16.63 -1.46
C VAL A 326 6.42 16.08 -1.96
N LEU A 327 6.15 16.17 -3.26
CA LEU A 327 4.91 15.69 -3.86
C LEU A 327 4.77 14.17 -3.70
N MET A 328 5.82 13.40 -3.98
CA MET A 328 5.80 11.94 -3.86
C MET A 328 5.65 11.47 -2.41
N SER A 329 6.38 12.07 -1.47
CA SER A 329 6.24 11.72 -0.05
C SER A 329 4.86 12.07 0.50
N SER A 330 4.30 13.22 0.14
CA SER A 330 2.94 13.61 0.51
C SER A 330 1.90 12.69 -0.10
N ALA A 331 2.08 12.29 -1.36
CA ALA A 331 1.19 11.35 -2.04
C ALA A 331 1.17 9.98 -1.37
N MET A 332 2.34 9.45 -0.99
CA MET A 332 2.45 8.18 -0.28
C MET A 332 1.83 8.27 1.13
N SER A 333 2.09 9.34 1.88
CA SER A 333 1.46 9.58 3.18
C SER A 333 -0.06 9.65 3.06
N MET A 334 -0.59 10.36 2.07
CA MET A 334 -2.04 10.47 1.85
C MET A 334 -2.66 9.16 1.36
N MET A 335 -1.93 8.34 0.61
CA MET A 335 -2.37 6.99 0.26
C MET A 335 -2.55 6.14 1.52
N HIS A 336 -1.54 6.06 2.39
CA HIS A 336 -1.65 5.30 3.64
C HIS A 336 -2.69 5.87 4.59
N PHE A 337 -2.86 7.20 4.64
CA PHE A 337 -3.93 7.84 5.38
C PHE A 337 -5.31 7.41 4.84
N GLY A 338 -5.46 7.36 3.50
CA GLY A 338 -6.63 6.80 2.85
C GLY A 338 -6.85 5.34 3.21
N VAL A 339 -5.82 4.48 3.07
CA VAL A 339 -5.93 3.06 3.48
C VAL A 339 -6.42 2.94 4.92
N ALA A 340 -5.86 3.73 5.83
CA ALA A 340 -6.21 3.68 7.25
C ALA A 340 -7.69 4.00 7.51
N ILE A 341 -8.14 5.17 7.03
CA ILE A 341 -9.51 5.63 7.30
C ILE A 341 -10.52 4.72 6.59
N TRP A 342 -10.27 4.43 5.31
CA TRP A 342 -11.28 3.75 4.50
C TRP A 342 -11.33 2.25 4.78
N SER A 343 -10.25 1.61 5.25
CA SER A 343 -10.31 0.22 5.75
C SER A 343 -11.18 0.14 7.01
N ALA A 344 -11.04 1.08 7.95
CA ALA A 344 -11.89 1.12 9.15
C ALA A 344 -13.36 1.33 8.79
N LEU A 345 -13.64 2.36 7.98
CA LEU A 345 -15.02 2.67 7.57
C LEU A 345 -15.65 1.54 6.75
N ALA A 346 -14.85 0.88 5.89
CA ALA A 346 -15.32 -0.26 5.11
C ALA A 346 -15.61 -1.47 6.03
N GLY A 347 -14.82 -1.71 7.08
CA GLY A 347 -15.10 -2.71 8.10
C GLY A 347 -16.41 -2.45 8.81
N PHE A 348 -16.62 -1.23 9.32
CA PHE A 348 -17.90 -0.84 9.96
C PHE A 348 -19.09 -0.91 8.99
N ALA A 349 -18.91 -0.49 7.73
CA ALA A 349 -19.94 -0.62 6.71
C ALA A 349 -20.30 -2.08 6.45
N TYR A 350 -19.30 -2.97 6.46
CA TYR A 350 -19.49 -4.40 6.26
C TYR A 350 -20.33 -5.04 7.38
N ASP A 351 -20.17 -4.60 8.63
CA ASP A 351 -20.99 -5.07 9.77
C ASP A 351 -22.47 -4.72 9.63
N VAL A 352 -22.79 -3.62 8.93
CA VAL A 352 -24.17 -3.23 8.63
C VAL A 352 -24.72 -4.03 7.45
N GLY A 353 -23.88 -4.29 6.43
CA GLY A 353 -24.21 -5.06 5.24
C GLY A 353 -23.19 -4.82 4.14
N SER A 354 -22.89 -5.85 3.34
CA SER A 354 -21.90 -5.74 2.27
C SER A 354 -22.26 -4.68 1.21
N GLU A 355 -23.55 -4.40 1.00
CA GLU A 355 -24.04 -3.35 0.10
C GLU A 355 -23.58 -1.94 0.54
N TRP A 356 -23.39 -1.70 1.84
CA TRP A 356 -22.86 -0.41 2.32
C TRP A 356 -21.39 -0.22 1.97
N VAL A 357 -20.64 -1.31 1.85
CA VAL A 357 -19.26 -1.26 1.31
C VAL A 357 -19.27 -0.84 -0.17
N ALA A 358 -20.26 -1.32 -0.96
CA ALA A 358 -20.43 -0.87 -2.33
C ALA A 358 -20.74 0.63 -2.41
N VAL A 359 -21.65 1.13 -1.56
CA VAL A 359 -21.97 2.57 -1.47
C VAL A 359 -20.71 3.38 -1.13
N LEU A 360 -19.96 2.94 -0.11
CA LEU A 360 -18.71 3.59 0.28
C LEU A 360 -17.71 3.62 -0.88
N ALA A 361 -17.50 2.50 -1.59
CA ALA A 361 -16.60 2.41 -2.73
C ALA A 361 -17.01 3.36 -3.87
N VAL A 362 -18.30 3.48 -4.17
CA VAL A 362 -18.82 4.43 -5.16
C VAL A 362 -18.47 5.87 -4.78
N LEU A 363 -18.66 6.25 -3.51
CA LEU A 363 -18.30 7.58 -3.03
C LEU A 363 -16.80 7.83 -3.15
N LEU A 364 -15.96 6.87 -2.72
CA LEU A 364 -14.50 6.99 -2.77
C LEU A 364 -13.98 7.14 -4.19
N PHE A 365 -14.39 6.24 -5.08
CA PHE A 365 -13.99 6.31 -6.49
C PHE A 365 -14.56 7.55 -7.17
N GLY A 366 -15.78 7.94 -6.83
CA GLY A 366 -16.40 9.18 -7.31
C GLY A 366 -15.62 10.43 -6.91
N PHE A 367 -15.21 10.55 -5.64
CA PHE A 367 -14.34 11.63 -5.19
C PHE A 367 -12.96 11.59 -5.85
N GLY A 368 -12.35 10.42 -6.01
CA GLY A 368 -11.10 10.26 -6.76
C GLY A 368 -11.20 10.70 -8.21
N ILE A 369 -12.29 10.34 -8.90
CA ILE A 369 -12.56 10.75 -10.27
C ILE A 369 -12.77 12.28 -10.35
N ALA A 370 -13.52 12.85 -9.41
CA ALA A 370 -13.78 14.28 -9.36
C ALA A 370 -12.49 15.09 -9.10
N ALA A 371 -11.61 14.60 -8.21
CA ALA A 371 -10.32 15.22 -7.90
C ALA A 371 -9.37 15.23 -9.13
N LEU A 372 -9.57 14.29 -10.05
CA LEU A 372 -8.78 14.18 -11.28
C LEU A 372 -9.45 14.87 -12.50
N LYS A 373 -10.31 15.88 -12.32
CA LYS A 373 -10.88 16.64 -13.44
C LYS A 373 -9.80 17.33 -14.29
N PRO A 374 -9.98 17.49 -15.61
CA PRO A 374 -9.06 18.20 -16.47
C PRO A 374 -8.82 19.64 -16.00
N ILE A 375 -7.59 20.16 -16.12
CA ILE A 375 -7.23 21.51 -15.68
C ILE A 375 -8.05 22.57 -16.45
N GLN A 376 -8.35 22.34 -17.73
CA GLN A 376 -9.18 23.21 -18.55
C GLN A 376 -10.62 23.36 -18.02
N GLU A 377 -11.21 22.28 -17.48
CA GLU A 377 -12.53 22.36 -16.84
C GLU A 377 -12.50 23.16 -15.52
N MET A 378 -11.38 23.12 -14.79
CA MET A 378 -11.22 23.92 -13.56
C MET A 378 -11.04 25.42 -13.84
N GLU A 379 -10.30 25.79 -14.90
CA GLU A 379 -10.18 27.18 -15.30
C GLU A 379 -11.50 27.76 -15.82
N GLN A 380 -12.32 26.95 -16.48
CA GLN A 380 -13.66 27.37 -16.90
C GLN A 380 -14.58 27.57 -15.70
N LEU A 381 -14.58 26.67 -14.70
CA LEU A 381 -15.41 26.81 -13.50
C LEU A 381 -15.01 28.05 -12.65
N GLN A 382 -13.72 28.39 -12.62
CA GLN A 382 -13.23 29.61 -11.93
C GLN A 382 -13.59 30.90 -12.66
N ARG A 383 -13.87 30.87 -13.97
CA ARG A 383 -14.32 32.04 -14.74
C ARG A 383 -15.83 32.31 -14.58
N TYR A 384 -16.59 31.34 -14.08
CA TYR A 384 -18.06 31.45 -13.88
C TYR A 384 -18.45 31.56 -12.39
N SER A 385 -17.48 31.53 -11.46
CA SER A 385 -17.66 31.82 -10.03
C SER A 385 -17.15 33.21 -9.68
#